data_795c114a8a6810241680256fec85abe0
#
_entry.id   795c114a8a6810241680256fec85abe0
#
_cell.length_a   1.000
_cell.length_b   1.000
_cell.length_c   1.000
_cell.angle_alpha   90.00
_cell.angle_beta   90.00
_cell.angle_gamma   90.00
#
_symmetry.space_group_name_H-M   'P 1'
#
loop_
_entity.id
_entity.type
_entity.pdbx_description
1 polymer ?
#
loop_
_entity_poly.entity_id
_entity_poly.type
_entity_poly.pdbx_seq_one_letter_code
_entity_poly.pdbx_strand_id
1 'polypeptide(L)'
;MTETIQVRLATAADSPGMLRVIRTAFAARRPVDPPADALSDSRADVERALAEGWGVCAFDSERMVGCLLVAHDGEVATLRRVSVLPTETRRGIAKTMIGGAVSLAVDEGLKRVEVLCRREFPELAGWWGKHGFGPLRENTFGIVLGRDLPVAVTVPTPAAMHALGVELAGLLRAGDVIIATGDLGAGKTTLTRGIGEGLDVE
;
A
#
# COMPACT_ATOMS: atom_id res chain seq x y z
N MET A 1 14.13 24.39 -12.37
CA MET A 1 14.39 23.69 -11.09
C MET A 1 13.26 22.72 -10.89
N THR A 2 13.53 21.43 -10.89
CA THR A 2 12.50 20.40 -10.66
C THR A 2 12.21 20.42 -9.16
N GLU A 3 11.10 21.03 -8.77
CA GLU A 3 10.64 21.00 -7.36
C GLU A 3 10.41 19.54 -6.96
N THR A 4 11.14 19.12 -5.95
CA THR A 4 11.09 17.72 -5.47
C THR A 4 9.94 17.59 -4.49
N ILE A 5 8.96 16.74 -4.82
CA ILE A 5 7.88 16.39 -3.88
C ILE A 5 8.47 15.61 -2.72
N GLN A 6 8.31 16.14 -1.52
CA GLN A 6 8.69 15.47 -0.28
C GLN A 6 7.49 14.69 0.27
N VAL A 7 7.71 13.42 0.61
CA VAL A 7 6.69 12.56 1.22
C VAL A 7 7.18 12.11 2.58
N ARG A 8 6.32 12.25 3.60
CA ARG A 8 6.62 11.82 4.97
C ARG A 8 5.38 11.32 5.71
N LEU A 9 5.60 10.68 6.83
CA LEU A 9 4.53 10.34 7.77
C LEU A 9 3.84 11.61 8.25
N ALA A 10 2.52 11.52 8.38
CA ALA A 10 1.71 12.56 8.97
C ALA A 10 1.81 12.54 10.50
N THR A 11 1.70 13.70 11.08
CA THR A 11 1.58 13.91 12.52
C THR A 11 0.21 14.54 12.83
N ALA A 12 -0.18 14.59 14.10
CA ALA A 12 -1.41 15.27 14.50
C ALA A 12 -1.43 16.76 14.10
N ALA A 13 -0.27 17.39 14.03
CA ALA A 13 -0.14 18.79 13.59
C ALA A 13 -0.50 19.00 12.11
N ASP A 14 -0.46 17.95 11.30
CA ASP A 14 -0.80 17.99 9.88
C ASP A 14 -2.32 17.94 9.62
N SER A 15 -3.13 17.59 10.62
CA SER A 15 -4.58 17.36 10.47
C SER A 15 -5.34 18.52 9.81
N PRO A 16 -5.04 19.83 10.06
CA PRO A 16 -5.71 20.92 9.35
C PRO A 16 -5.37 20.96 7.86
N GLY A 17 -4.10 20.71 7.52
CA GLY A 17 -3.63 20.62 6.14
C GLY A 17 -4.23 19.44 5.40
N MET A 18 -4.26 18.28 6.03
CA MET A 18 -4.87 17.07 5.49
C MET A 18 -6.36 17.27 5.22
N LEU A 19 -7.10 17.79 6.17
CA LEU A 19 -8.53 18.07 6.01
C LEU A 19 -8.81 19.00 4.83
N ARG A 20 -8.01 20.08 4.68
CA ARG A 20 -8.11 20.98 3.53
C ARG A 20 -7.89 20.24 2.21
N VAL A 21 -6.82 19.44 2.10
CA VAL A 21 -6.49 18.66 0.89
C VAL A 21 -7.57 17.64 0.59
N ILE A 22 -8.05 16.88 1.60
CA ILE A 22 -9.12 15.90 1.47
C ILE A 22 -10.38 16.56 0.90
N ARG A 23 -10.89 17.60 1.57
CA ARG A 23 -12.12 18.28 1.15
C ARG A 23 -11.99 18.87 -0.26
N THR A 24 -10.87 19.53 -0.57
CA THR A 24 -10.62 20.11 -1.90
C THR A 24 -10.59 19.03 -2.99
N ALA A 25 -9.88 17.93 -2.74
CA ALA A 25 -9.76 16.85 -3.71
C ALA A 25 -11.09 16.11 -3.92
N PHE A 26 -11.86 15.86 -2.86
CA PHE A 26 -13.14 15.17 -2.97
C PHE A 26 -14.24 16.07 -3.56
N ALA A 27 -14.26 17.36 -3.23
CA ALA A 27 -15.21 18.32 -3.83
C ALA A 27 -15.00 18.51 -5.35
N ALA A 28 -13.79 18.29 -5.84
CA ALA A 28 -13.47 18.37 -7.26
C ALA A 28 -13.86 17.10 -8.05
N ARG A 29 -14.26 16.01 -7.38
CA ARG A 29 -14.74 14.80 -8.03
C ARG A 29 -16.19 14.94 -8.45
N ARG A 30 -16.62 14.13 -9.41
CA ARG A 30 -18.07 14.02 -9.72
C ARG A 30 -18.84 13.55 -8.48
N PRO A 31 -20.08 14.03 -8.28
CA PRO A 31 -20.92 13.59 -7.17
C PRO A 31 -21.13 12.07 -7.20
N VAL A 32 -21.31 11.49 -6.02
CA VAL A 32 -21.58 10.07 -5.81
C VAL A 32 -22.75 9.91 -4.85
N ASP A 33 -23.45 8.78 -4.92
CA ASP A 33 -24.57 8.45 -4.04
C ASP A 33 -24.29 7.12 -3.32
N PRO A 34 -24.33 7.09 -1.98
CA PRO A 34 -24.38 8.24 -1.07
C PRO A 34 -23.14 9.14 -1.20
N PRO A 35 -23.21 10.41 -0.79
CA PRO A 35 -22.08 11.34 -0.80
C PRO A 35 -20.85 10.74 -0.10
N ALA A 36 -19.66 11.12 -0.56
CA ALA A 36 -18.44 10.64 0.06
C ALA A 36 -18.29 11.23 1.48
N ASP A 37 -18.14 10.38 2.49
CA ASP A 37 -17.94 10.78 3.90
C ASP A 37 -16.81 11.80 4.06
N ALA A 38 -15.80 11.74 3.18
CA ALA A 38 -14.68 12.68 3.15
C ALA A 38 -15.09 14.16 3.08
N LEU A 39 -16.28 14.47 2.58
CA LEU A 39 -16.80 15.84 2.49
C LEU A 39 -17.32 16.34 3.83
N SER A 40 -17.76 15.45 4.71
CA SER A 40 -18.24 15.75 6.06
C SER A 40 -17.18 15.59 7.14
N ASP A 41 -15.99 15.01 6.82
CA ASP A 41 -14.92 14.84 7.80
C ASP A 41 -14.62 16.17 8.53
N SER A 42 -14.46 16.10 9.82
CA SER A 42 -13.96 17.17 10.67
C SER A 42 -12.46 17.01 10.94
N ARG A 43 -11.87 18.03 11.54
CA ARG A 43 -10.48 17.94 12.01
C ARG A 43 -10.31 16.82 13.03
N ALA A 44 -11.26 16.67 13.94
CA ALA A 44 -11.25 15.62 14.96
C ALA A 44 -11.31 14.21 14.34
N ASP A 45 -12.00 14.04 13.20
CA ASP A 45 -12.05 12.76 12.50
C ASP A 45 -10.69 12.41 11.89
N VAL A 46 -9.98 13.40 11.34
CA VAL A 46 -8.61 13.19 10.82
C VAL A 46 -7.63 12.89 11.97
N GLU A 47 -7.71 13.62 13.09
CA GLU A 47 -6.87 13.40 14.27
C GLU A 47 -7.10 12.01 14.86
N ARG A 48 -8.35 11.57 14.97
CA ARG A 48 -8.71 10.22 15.42
C ARG A 48 -8.15 9.16 14.46
N ALA A 49 -8.31 9.34 13.15
CA ALA A 49 -7.78 8.39 12.17
C ALA A 49 -6.24 8.28 12.23
N LEU A 50 -5.54 9.37 12.54
CA LEU A 50 -4.08 9.35 12.74
C LEU A 50 -3.69 8.69 14.07
N ALA A 51 -4.52 8.76 15.09
CA ALA A 51 -4.27 8.12 16.40
C ALA A 51 -4.54 6.61 16.37
N GLU A 52 -5.52 6.17 15.56
CA GLU A 52 -5.90 4.76 15.41
C GLU A 52 -5.13 4.02 14.28
N GLY A 53 -4.40 4.77 13.48
CA GLY A 53 -3.61 4.25 12.36
C GLY A 53 -2.47 5.19 12.04
N TRP A 54 -2.26 5.47 10.75
CA TRP A 54 -1.27 6.45 10.32
C TRP A 54 -1.72 7.21 9.08
N GLY A 55 -0.93 8.19 8.67
CA GLY A 55 -1.15 8.93 7.43
C GLY A 55 0.15 9.25 6.72
N VAL A 56 0.06 9.57 5.45
CA VAL A 56 1.18 10.03 4.63
C VAL A 56 0.81 11.37 4.01
N CYS A 57 1.71 12.31 4.08
CA CYS A 57 1.58 13.64 3.49
C CYS A 57 2.63 13.89 2.41
N ALA A 58 2.23 14.56 1.35
CA ALA A 58 3.10 15.02 0.29
C ALA A 58 3.16 16.56 0.27
N PHE A 59 4.36 17.10 0.17
CA PHE A 59 4.62 18.54 0.18
C PHE A 59 5.36 18.95 -1.08
N ASP A 60 4.96 20.08 -1.62
CA ASP A 60 5.70 20.88 -2.59
C ASP A 60 6.24 22.10 -1.84
N SER A 61 7.53 22.08 -1.52
CA SER A 61 8.13 22.99 -0.53
C SER A 61 7.40 22.86 0.82
N GLU A 62 6.81 23.94 1.33
CA GLU A 62 6.05 23.94 2.58
C GLU A 62 4.54 23.68 2.39
N ARG A 63 4.07 23.64 1.14
CA ARG A 63 2.66 23.49 0.82
C ARG A 63 2.27 22.01 0.75
N MET A 64 1.37 21.57 1.59
CA MET A 64 0.79 20.23 1.47
C MET A 64 -0.06 20.13 0.19
N VAL A 65 0.29 19.20 -0.69
CA VAL A 65 -0.32 18.98 -2.01
C VAL A 65 -1.03 17.64 -2.13
N GLY A 66 -0.78 16.72 -1.22
CA GLY A 66 -1.43 15.41 -1.16
C GLY A 66 -1.41 14.83 0.24
N CYS A 67 -2.34 13.93 0.51
CA CYS A 67 -2.35 13.13 1.73
C CYS A 67 -3.18 11.85 1.54
N LEU A 68 -2.95 10.89 2.43
CA LEU A 68 -3.80 9.73 2.61
C LEU A 68 -3.82 9.33 4.09
N LEU A 69 -4.84 8.59 4.47
CA LEU A 69 -4.99 7.94 5.77
C LEU A 69 -4.92 6.44 5.60
N VAL A 70 -4.41 5.75 6.59
CA VAL A 70 -4.35 4.29 6.65
C VAL A 70 -4.96 3.84 7.98
N ALA A 71 -6.01 3.05 7.89
CA ALA A 71 -6.51 2.26 9.00
C ALA A 71 -5.96 0.83 8.88
N HIS A 72 -5.80 0.13 9.98
CA HIS A 72 -5.44 -1.29 9.95
C HIS A 72 -6.36 -2.09 10.87
N ASP A 73 -6.62 -3.32 10.47
CA ASP A 73 -7.35 -4.31 11.26
C ASP A 73 -6.65 -5.66 11.07
N GLY A 74 -6.18 -6.24 12.17
CA GLY A 74 -5.32 -7.42 12.13
C GLY A 74 -4.11 -7.19 11.21
N GLU A 75 -3.99 -8.01 10.18
CA GLU A 75 -2.85 -8.00 9.24
C GLU A 75 -3.12 -7.20 7.95
N VAL A 76 -4.21 -6.45 7.90
CA VAL A 76 -4.65 -5.71 6.71
C VAL A 76 -4.63 -4.21 6.96
N ALA A 77 -3.92 -3.47 6.09
CA ALA A 77 -4.00 -2.02 6.01
C ALA A 77 -5.05 -1.58 4.98
N THR A 78 -5.84 -0.58 5.30
CA THR A 78 -6.82 0.00 4.39
C THR A 78 -6.48 1.45 4.08
N LEU A 79 -6.18 1.74 2.82
CA LEU A 79 -5.96 3.10 2.35
C LEU A 79 -7.29 3.86 2.29
N ARG A 80 -7.31 5.00 2.95
CA ARG A 80 -8.49 5.87 3.02
C ARG A 80 -8.11 7.30 2.64
N ARG A 81 -9.08 8.06 2.14
CA ARG A 81 -8.91 9.49 1.85
C ARG A 81 -7.69 9.81 0.96
N VAL A 82 -7.33 8.92 0.04
CA VAL A 82 -6.23 9.19 -0.91
C VAL A 82 -6.56 10.42 -1.74
N SER A 83 -5.83 11.50 -1.51
CA SER A 83 -6.14 12.84 -2.00
C SER A 83 -4.90 13.54 -2.54
N VAL A 84 -5.04 14.14 -3.71
CA VAL A 84 -4.06 15.06 -4.30
C VAL A 84 -4.83 16.28 -4.77
N LEU A 85 -4.29 17.48 -4.52
CA LEU A 85 -4.94 18.71 -5.00
C LEU A 85 -5.16 18.63 -6.52
N PRO A 86 -6.30 19.10 -7.03
CA PRO A 86 -6.62 19.03 -8.47
C PRO A 86 -5.56 19.69 -9.37
N THR A 87 -4.92 20.76 -8.88
CA THR A 87 -3.85 21.48 -9.58
C THR A 87 -2.54 20.69 -9.66
N GLU A 88 -2.36 19.65 -8.85
CA GLU A 88 -1.12 18.88 -8.70
C GLU A 88 -1.23 17.45 -9.26
N THR A 89 -2.30 17.16 -9.97
CA THR A 89 -2.49 15.85 -10.59
C THR A 89 -1.45 15.57 -11.67
N ARG A 90 -1.22 14.28 -11.99
CA ARG A 90 -0.25 13.80 -13.01
C ARG A 90 1.23 14.02 -12.68
N ARG A 91 1.56 14.52 -11.49
CA ARG A 91 2.95 14.66 -10.99
C ARG A 91 3.48 13.42 -10.25
N GLY A 92 2.76 12.29 -10.27
CA GLY A 92 3.15 11.05 -9.58
C GLY A 92 2.94 11.06 -8.06
N ILE A 93 2.40 12.14 -7.48
CA ILE A 93 2.26 12.35 -6.03
C ILE A 93 1.52 11.19 -5.36
N ALA A 94 0.36 10.77 -5.90
CA ALA A 94 -0.40 9.66 -5.36
C ALA A 94 0.41 8.36 -5.34
N LYS A 95 1.14 8.06 -6.42
CA LYS A 95 2.02 6.88 -6.51
C LYS A 95 3.08 6.89 -5.41
N THR A 96 3.73 8.03 -5.18
CA THR A 96 4.79 8.16 -4.16
C THR A 96 4.21 7.99 -2.75
N MET A 97 3.08 8.62 -2.44
CA MET A 97 2.40 8.46 -1.15
C MET A 97 1.97 7.02 -0.88
N ILE A 98 1.39 6.36 -1.88
CA ILE A 98 0.97 4.95 -1.77
C ILE A 98 2.20 4.05 -1.58
N GLY A 99 3.30 4.31 -2.30
CA GLY A 99 4.56 3.62 -2.09
C GLY A 99 5.05 3.74 -0.66
N GLY A 100 5.04 4.93 -0.07
CA GLY A 100 5.39 5.16 1.34
C GLY A 100 4.47 4.42 2.30
N ALA A 101 3.15 4.44 2.06
CA ALA A 101 2.19 3.72 2.89
C ALA A 101 2.37 2.19 2.81
N VAL A 102 2.67 1.67 1.62
CA VAL A 102 2.96 0.24 1.40
C VAL A 102 4.26 -0.17 2.11
N SER A 103 5.33 0.64 2.00
CA SER A 103 6.60 0.35 2.69
C SER A 103 6.38 0.29 4.20
N LEU A 104 5.68 1.25 4.78
CA LEU A 104 5.39 1.24 6.21
C LEU A 104 4.54 0.02 6.61
N ALA A 105 3.54 -0.36 5.81
CA ALA A 105 2.73 -1.54 6.07
C ALA A 105 3.59 -2.83 6.08
N VAL A 106 4.62 -2.91 5.23
CA VAL A 106 5.61 -4.00 5.26
C VAL A 106 6.44 -3.96 6.54
N ASP A 107 6.93 -2.78 6.94
CA ASP A 107 7.74 -2.60 8.14
C ASP A 107 6.95 -2.96 9.42
N GLU A 108 5.64 -2.69 9.43
CA GLU A 108 4.70 -3.07 10.50
C GLU A 108 4.29 -4.55 10.45
N GLY A 109 4.78 -5.33 9.48
CA GLY A 109 4.51 -6.76 9.35
C GLY A 109 3.10 -7.09 8.84
N LEU A 110 2.41 -6.14 8.24
CA LEU A 110 1.10 -6.38 7.65
C LEU A 110 1.24 -7.23 6.38
N LYS A 111 0.20 -7.99 6.05
CA LYS A 111 0.21 -8.93 4.92
C LYS A 111 -0.46 -8.40 3.66
N ARG A 112 -1.32 -7.39 3.79
CA ARG A 112 -2.08 -6.86 2.66
C ARG A 112 -2.40 -5.39 2.85
N VAL A 113 -2.44 -4.67 1.73
CA VAL A 113 -3.01 -3.32 1.66
C VAL A 113 -4.26 -3.36 0.78
N GLU A 114 -5.35 -2.79 1.26
CA GLU A 114 -6.63 -2.72 0.57
C GLU A 114 -7.05 -1.27 0.29
N VAL A 115 -7.89 -1.09 -0.71
CA VAL A 115 -8.53 0.18 -1.04
C VAL A 115 -9.90 -0.06 -1.64
N LEU A 116 -10.88 0.76 -1.26
CA LEU A 116 -12.19 0.78 -1.90
C LEU A 116 -12.16 1.65 -3.16
N CYS A 117 -12.43 1.04 -4.30
CA CYS A 117 -12.69 1.73 -5.54
C CYS A 117 -14.21 1.81 -5.75
N ARG A 118 -14.79 3.00 -5.66
CA ARG A 118 -16.21 3.19 -5.84
C ARG A 118 -16.63 2.89 -7.28
N ARG A 119 -17.84 2.32 -7.44
CA ARG A 119 -18.39 1.91 -8.75
C ARG A 119 -18.56 3.08 -9.72
N GLU A 120 -18.71 4.30 -9.20
CA GLU A 120 -18.83 5.51 -10.00
C GLU A 120 -17.51 5.94 -10.65
N PHE A 121 -16.38 5.33 -10.24
CA PHE A 121 -15.04 5.62 -10.75
C PHE A 121 -14.33 4.36 -11.27
N PRO A 122 -14.88 3.66 -12.28
CA PRO A 122 -14.30 2.41 -12.79
C PRO A 122 -12.88 2.62 -13.36
N GLU A 123 -12.58 3.82 -13.84
CA GLU A 123 -11.26 4.20 -14.32
C GLU A 123 -10.17 4.11 -13.26
N LEU A 124 -10.52 4.28 -11.97
CA LEU A 124 -9.58 4.15 -10.87
C LEU A 124 -9.14 2.69 -10.65
N ALA A 125 -10.00 1.71 -10.91
CA ALA A 125 -9.63 0.31 -10.77
C ALA A 125 -8.45 -0.05 -11.69
N GLY A 126 -8.46 0.40 -12.94
CA GLY A 126 -7.34 0.22 -13.87
C GLY A 126 -6.08 0.98 -13.44
N TRP A 127 -6.24 2.15 -12.81
CA TRP A 127 -5.10 2.89 -12.26
C TRP A 127 -4.48 2.15 -11.06
N TRP A 128 -5.29 1.65 -10.14
CA TRP A 128 -4.84 0.84 -9.01
C TRP A 128 -4.16 -0.45 -9.46
N GLY A 129 -4.69 -1.10 -10.52
CA GLY A 129 -4.10 -2.30 -11.12
C GLY A 129 -2.64 -2.08 -11.57
N LYS A 130 -2.32 -0.91 -12.14
CA LYS A 130 -0.94 -0.54 -12.50
C LYS A 130 0.00 -0.37 -11.29
N HIS A 131 -0.57 -0.33 -10.07
CA HIS A 131 0.17 -0.22 -8.82
C HIS A 131 0.15 -1.53 -8.02
N GLY A 132 -0.22 -2.65 -8.66
CA GLY A 132 -0.20 -3.99 -8.08
C GLY A 132 -1.42 -4.35 -7.24
N PHE A 133 -2.51 -3.58 -7.34
CA PHE A 133 -3.77 -3.91 -6.67
C PHE A 133 -4.68 -4.70 -7.60
N GLY A 134 -5.14 -5.87 -7.14
CA GLY A 134 -6.12 -6.71 -7.85
C GLY A 134 -7.48 -6.73 -7.16
N PRO A 135 -8.53 -7.17 -7.87
CA PRO A 135 -9.87 -7.28 -7.29
C PRO A 135 -9.92 -8.38 -6.21
N LEU A 136 -10.49 -8.06 -5.06
CA LEU A 136 -10.68 -9.02 -3.96
C LEU A 136 -12.15 -9.39 -3.74
N ARG A 137 -12.99 -8.37 -3.58
CA ARG A 137 -14.42 -8.55 -3.28
C ARG A 137 -15.21 -7.30 -3.66
N GLU A 138 -16.48 -7.48 -3.93
CA GLU A 138 -17.43 -6.38 -4.10
C GLU A 138 -18.11 -6.05 -2.76
N ASN A 139 -18.54 -4.82 -2.62
CA ASN A 139 -19.41 -4.36 -1.55
C ASN A 139 -20.48 -3.41 -2.11
N THR A 140 -21.34 -2.89 -1.23
CA THR A 140 -22.45 -1.97 -1.60
C THR A 140 -21.97 -0.76 -2.40
N PHE A 141 -20.76 -0.27 -2.17
CA PHE A 141 -20.25 0.97 -2.77
C PHE A 141 -19.36 0.74 -4.00
N GLY A 142 -18.84 -0.45 -4.19
CA GLY A 142 -17.93 -0.73 -5.30
C GLY A 142 -17.11 -1.99 -5.09
N ILE A 143 -15.89 -1.96 -5.61
CA ILE A 143 -14.95 -3.08 -5.52
C ILE A 143 -13.83 -2.74 -4.53
N VAL A 144 -13.53 -3.68 -3.64
CA VAL A 144 -12.32 -3.64 -2.81
C VAL A 144 -11.19 -4.26 -3.60
N LEU A 145 -10.16 -3.50 -3.81
CA LEU A 145 -8.92 -3.93 -4.43
C LEU A 145 -7.87 -4.18 -3.35
N GLY A 146 -7.04 -5.18 -3.52
CA GLY A 146 -5.97 -5.51 -2.59
C GLY A 146 -4.66 -5.79 -3.27
N ARG A 147 -3.59 -5.52 -2.53
CA ARG A 147 -2.22 -5.85 -2.89
C ARG A 147 -1.61 -6.62 -1.72
N ASP A 148 -1.23 -7.86 -1.96
CA ASP A 148 -0.48 -8.64 -0.98
C ASP A 148 0.93 -8.05 -0.81
N LEU A 149 1.40 -8.02 0.43
CA LEU A 149 2.69 -7.48 0.79
C LEU A 149 3.74 -8.59 0.85
N PRO A 150 5.01 -8.28 0.56
CA PRO A 150 6.08 -9.24 0.73
C PRO A 150 6.17 -9.68 2.20
N VAL A 151 6.41 -10.96 2.40
CA VAL A 151 6.64 -11.55 3.72
C VAL A 151 8.14 -11.51 4.00
N ALA A 152 8.53 -10.95 5.15
CA ALA A 152 9.90 -11.00 5.64
C ALA A 152 10.02 -12.17 6.64
N VAL A 153 10.93 -13.10 6.37
CA VAL A 153 11.25 -14.22 7.26
C VAL A 153 12.72 -14.14 7.67
N THR A 154 12.97 -14.10 8.96
CA THR A 154 14.34 -14.18 9.47
C THR A 154 14.80 -15.63 9.51
N VAL A 155 15.87 -15.96 8.77
CA VAL A 155 16.41 -17.32 8.66
C VAL A 155 17.84 -17.33 9.21
N PRO A 156 18.03 -17.73 10.48
CA PRO A 156 19.29 -17.51 11.20
C PRO A 156 20.41 -18.50 10.83
N THR A 157 20.11 -19.64 10.19
CA THR A 157 21.10 -20.69 9.91
C THR A 157 20.93 -21.25 8.49
N PRO A 158 22.02 -21.83 7.92
CA PRO A 158 21.91 -22.55 6.65
C PRO A 158 20.91 -23.72 6.67
N ALA A 159 20.81 -24.43 7.79
CA ALA A 159 19.84 -25.51 7.94
C ALA A 159 18.39 -25.00 7.89
N ALA A 160 18.13 -23.87 8.57
CA ALA A 160 16.80 -23.23 8.51
C ALA A 160 16.49 -22.68 7.08
N MET A 161 17.50 -22.16 6.36
CA MET A 161 17.34 -21.74 4.97
C MET A 161 17.02 -22.91 4.04
N HIS A 162 17.65 -24.05 4.27
CA HIS A 162 17.37 -25.28 3.52
C HIS A 162 15.93 -25.77 3.80
N ALA A 163 15.54 -25.85 5.08
CA ALA A 163 14.19 -26.23 5.49
C ALA A 163 13.11 -25.30 4.89
N LEU A 164 13.34 -23.99 4.90
CA LEU A 164 12.47 -23.02 4.23
C LEU A 164 12.34 -23.32 2.73
N GLY A 165 13.41 -23.76 2.07
CA GLY A 165 13.38 -24.20 0.66
C GLY A 165 12.46 -25.40 0.45
N VAL A 166 12.55 -26.41 1.32
CA VAL A 166 11.68 -27.61 1.27
C VAL A 166 10.20 -27.23 1.46
N GLU A 167 9.90 -26.37 2.44
CA GLU A 167 8.54 -25.88 2.67
C GLU A 167 8.00 -25.08 1.46
N LEU A 168 8.83 -24.21 0.90
CA LEU A 168 8.48 -23.39 -0.27
C LEU A 168 8.13 -24.30 -1.48
N ALA A 169 8.84 -25.39 -1.68
CA ALA A 169 8.59 -26.34 -2.75
C ALA A 169 7.13 -26.87 -2.75
N GLY A 170 6.56 -27.08 -1.54
CA GLY A 170 5.17 -27.52 -1.39
C GLY A 170 4.12 -26.49 -1.84
N LEU A 171 4.51 -25.23 -2.04
CA LEU A 171 3.63 -24.16 -2.49
C LEU A 171 3.74 -23.90 -4.00
N LEU A 172 4.79 -24.41 -4.66
CA LEU A 172 5.08 -24.14 -6.05
C LEU A 172 4.19 -24.95 -7.00
N ARG A 173 3.94 -24.38 -8.17
CA ARG A 173 3.17 -24.98 -9.25
C ARG A 173 3.98 -24.96 -10.54
N ALA A 174 3.66 -25.86 -11.45
CA ALA A 174 4.26 -25.85 -12.77
C ALA A 174 4.07 -24.50 -13.47
N GLY A 175 5.18 -23.90 -13.92
CA GLY A 175 5.21 -22.58 -14.55
C GLY A 175 5.59 -21.43 -13.61
N ASP A 176 5.68 -21.64 -12.30
CA ASP A 176 6.19 -20.64 -11.38
C ASP A 176 7.67 -20.34 -11.64
N VAL A 177 8.04 -19.07 -11.49
CA VAL A 177 9.43 -18.59 -11.64
C VAL A 177 9.85 -17.90 -10.35
N ILE A 178 10.93 -18.39 -9.73
CA ILE A 178 11.54 -17.80 -8.55
C ILE A 178 12.81 -17.06 -8.95
N ILE A 179 12.89 -15.78 -8.61
CA ILE A 179 14.08 -14.96 -8.76
C ILE A 179 14.73 -14.75 -7.39
N ALA A 180 15.88 -15.40 -7.15
CA ALA A 180 16.64 -15.22 -5.92
C ALA A 180 17.69 -14.11 -6.10
N THR A 181 17.52 -13.00 -5.35
CA THR A 181 18.45 -11.88 -5.32
C THR A 181 19.07 -11.73 -3.93
N GLY A 182 20.26 -11.13 -3.85
CA GLY A 182 20.97 -10.90 -2.59
C GLY A 182 22.48 -11.02 -2.78
N ASP A 183 23.24 -10.59 -1.76
CA ASP A 183 24.71 -10.59 -1.76
C ASP A 183 25.31 -12.00 -1.78
N LEU A 184 26.61 -12.08 -2.00
CA LEU A 184 27.35 -13.33 -1.89
C LEU A 184 27.22 -13.86 -0.43
N GLY A 185 26.89 -15.14 -0.28
CA GLY A 185 26.69 -15.71 1.06
C GLY A 185 25.27 -15.55 1.64
N ALA A 186 24.33 -14.84 0.98
CA ALA A 186 22.96 -14.64 1.46
C ALA A 186 22.07 -15.91 1.48
N GLY A 187 22.63 -17.09 1.21
CA GLY A 187 21.90 -18.35 1.31
C GLY A 187 21.09 -18.77 0.07
N LYS A 188 21.21 -18.06 -1.06
CA LYS A 188 20.47 -18.36 -2.30
C LYS A 188 20.62 -19.82 -2.75
N THR A 189 21.86 -20.32 -2.82
CA THR A 189 22.16 -21.72 -3.19
C THR A 189 21.58 -22.71 -2.19
N THR A 190 21.61 -22.39 -0.89
CA THR A 190 21.04 -23.23 0.16
C THR A 190 19.51 -23.32 0.02
N LEU A 191 18.86 -22.18 -0.24
CA LEU A 191 17.42 -22.14 -0.52
C LEU A 191 17.07 -22.97 -1.75
N THR A 192 17.81 -22.80 -2.86
CA THR A 192 17.58 -23.53 -4.11
C THR A 192 17.75 -25.04 -3.93
N ARG A 193 18.72 -25.49 -3.13
CA ARG A 193 18.90 -26.91 -2.79
C ARG A 193 17.71 -27.46 -2.00
N GLY A 194 17.21 -26.71 -1.03
CA GLY A 194 16.01 -27.09 -0.29
C GLY A 194 14.78 -27.21 -1.20
N ILE A 195 14.61 -26.26 -2.14
CA ILE A 195 13.52 -26.33 -3.13
C ILE A 195 13.67 -27.57 -4.01
N GLY A 196 14.89 -27.87 -4.49
CA GLY A 196 15.16 -29.08 -5.29
C GLY A 196 14.81 -30.36 -4.53
N GLU A 197 15.21 -30.46 -3.27
CA GLU A 197 14.85 -31.61 -2.42
C GLU A 197 13.33 -31.73 -2.24
N GLY A 198 12.64 -30.63 -1.94
CA GLY A 198 11.18 -30.64 -1.76
C GLY A 198 10.39 -30.92 -3.05
N LEU A 199 11.02 -30.78 -4.22
CA LEU A 199 10.46 -31.14 -5.53
C LEU A 199 10.95 -32.51 -6.05
N ASP A 200 11.69 -33.28 -5.23
CA ASP A 200 12.30 -34.57 -5.62
C ASP A 200 13.22 -34.45 -6.87
N VAL A 201 13.92 -33.32 -6.98
CA VAL A 201 14.92 -33.04 -8.06
C VAL A 201 16.32 -33.28 -7.50
N GLU A 202 17.09 -34.17 -8.15
CA GLU A 202 18.51 -34.44 -7.83
C GLU A 202 19.45 -33.34 -8.36
#